data_80bd00b2a710b1569e6caa6cc7b24754
#
_entry.id   80bd00b2a710b1569e6caa6cc7b24754
#
_cell.length_a   1.000
_cell.length_b   1.000
_cell.length_c   1.000
_cell.angle_alpha   90.00
_cell.angle_beta   90.00
_cell.angle_gamma   90.00
#
_symmetry.space_group_name_H-M   'P 1'
#
loop_
_entity.id
_entity.type
_entity.pdbx_description
1 polymer ?
#
loop_
_entity_poly.entity_id
_entity_poly.type
_entity_poly.pdbx_seq_one_letter_code
_entity_poly.pdbx_strand_id
1 'polypeptide(L)'
;EMILTAKAAENQYVGVSCGKLDQSCEVLSKKNHLLYLDTKDDSYELIPTSEKMKPYKVAIFFSGLERSLKNSKYNLRQDECKAAAYALMGYAGMDYDTFANTRLRDVPFEVFEAYKERLPELWRRRAEHYYSEFTRAEKGAELWRKGDLEGYGQLVFESGKSSIYSYECGCDELKKLYEIMADTDGIYGGRFSGAGFKGCCMALIDPDKAEDIEAKVTAEYLKAFPALEGKYSFHLCVPSQSF
;
A
#
# COMPACT_ATOMS: atom_id res chain seq x y z
N GLU A 1 -14.55 -16.83 -7.61
CA GLU A 1 -14.11 -18.12 -7.05
C GLU A 1 -12.60 -18.19 -6.93
N MET A 2 -11.81 -17.92 -7.98
CA MET A 2 -10.33 -17.96 -8.00
C MET A 2 -9.70 -17.09 -6.91
N ILE A 3 -10.12 -15.83 -6.76
CA ILE A 3 -9.65 -14.89 -5.75
C ILE A 3 -9.83 -15.44 -4.34
N LEU A 4 -11.02 -15.97 -4.04
CA LEU A 4 -11.33 -16.52 -2.71
C LEU A 4 -10.56 -17.79 -2.41
N THR A 5 -10.33 -18.64 -3.42
CA THR A 5 -9.53 -19.86 -3.28
C THR A 5 -8.06 -19.52 -2.99
N ALA A 6 -7.47 -18.58 -3.74
CA ALA A 6 -6.10 -18.16 -3.52
C ALA A 6 -5.93 -17.50 -2.13
N LYS A 7 -6.86 -16.63 -1.72
CA LYS A 7 -6.87 -16.05 -0.38
C LYS A 7 -6.99 -17.13 0.71
N ALA A 8 -7.84 -18.13 0.52
CA ALA A 8 -8.01 -19.21 1.50
C ALA A 8 -6.72 -20.02 1.66
N ALA A 9 -5.99 -20.28 0.57
CA ALA A 9 -4.71 -20.96 0.62
C ALA A 9 -3.69 -20.17 1.48
N GLU A 10 -3.60 -18.87 1.32
CA GLU A 10 -2.70 -18.04 2.15
C GLU A 10 -3.15 -17.97 3.63
N ASN A 11 -4.44 -17.77 3.88
CA ASN A 11 -4.94 -17.55 5.23
C ASN A 11 -5.04 -18.83 6.05
N GLN A 12 -5.49 -19.93 5.44
CA GLN A 12 -5.78 -21.18 6.15
C GLN A 12 -4.60 -22.14 6.14
N TYR A 13 -3.84 -22.19 5.05
CA TYR A 13 -2.70 -23.12 4.92
C TYR A 13 -1.38 -22.46 5.36
N VAL A 14 -1.08 -21.26 4.87
CA VAL A 14 0.18 -20.56 5.22
C VAL A 14 0.06 -19.85 6.59
N GLY A 15 -1.15 -19.45 7.00
CA GLY A 15 -1.42 -18.77 8.28
C GLY A 15 -1.10 -17.27 8.27
N VAL A 16 -1.18 -16.62 7.10
CA VAL A 16 -1.01 -15.18 6.95
C VAL A 16 -2.39 -14.53 6.81
N SER A 17 -2.75 -13.62 7.70
CA SER A 17 -4.04 -12.90 7.67
C SER A 17 -4.09 -11.85 6.54
N CYS A 18 -3.71 -12.22 5.30
CA CYS A 18 -3.71 -11.29 4.17
C CYS A 18 -5.13 -10.93 3.71
N GLY A 19 -5.25 -9.76 3.07
CA GLY A 19 -6.43 -9.36 2.30
C GLY A 19 -6.53 -10.11 0.99
N LYS A 20 -7.34 -9.59 0.07
CA LYS A 20 -7.55 -10.16 -1.27
C LYS A 20 -7.11 -9.21 -2.40
N LEU A 21 -6.30 -8.18 -2.07
CA LEU A 21 -5.90 -7.16 -3.03
C LEU A 21 -5.07 -7.74 -4.16
N ASP A 22 -3.99 -8.46 -3.83
CA ASP A 22 -3.06 -9.00 -4.83
C ASP A 22 -3.79 -9.98 -5.76
N GLN A 23 -4.55 -10.93 -5.21
CA GLN A 23 -5.34 -11.90 -5.97
C GLN A 23 -6.42 -11.22 -6.83
N SER A 24 -7.01 -10.12 -6.34
CA SER A 24 -7.99 -9.36 -7.12
C SER A 24 -7.32 -8.60 -8.25
N CYS A 25 -6.14 -8.02 -8.02
CA CYS A 25 -5.38 -7.34 -9.08
C CYS A 25 -5.00 -8.31 -10.20
N GLU A 26 -4.55 -9.52 -9.87
CA GLU A 26 -4.18 -10.54 -10.86
C GLU A 26 -5.36 -10.99 -11.74
N VAL A 27 -6.57 -11.02 -11.18
CA VAL A 27 -7.77 -11.52 -11.89
C VAL A 27 -8.55 -10.41 -12.58
N LEU A 28 -8.62 -9.21 -11.98
CA LEU A 28 -9.54 -8.15 -12.41
C LEU A 28 -8.85 -7.02 -13.18
N SER A 29 -7.51 -6.89 -13.10
CA SER A 29 -6.81 -5.78 -13.74
C SER A 29 -6.92 -5.82 -15.26
N LYS A 30 -6.91 -4.64 -15.88
CA LYS A 30 -6.91 -4.45 -17.32
C LYS A 30 -5.79 -3.50 -17.71
N LYS A 31 -5.12 -3.79 -18.82
CA LYS A 31 -4.08 -2.91 -19.36
C LYS A 31 -4.61 -1.48 -19.51
N ASN A 32 -3.79 -0.51 -19.14
CA ASN A 32 -4.11 0.92 -19.17
C ASN A 32 -5.34 1.31 -18.33
N HIS A 33 -5.61 0.60 -17.23
CA HIS A 33 -6.65 0.94 -16.26
C HIS A 33 -6.08 0.88 -14.85
N LEU A 34 -6.57 1.77 -14.00
CA LEU A 34 -6.44 1.65 -12.55
C LEU A 34 -7.60 0.78 -12.05
N LEU A 35 -7.31 -0.23 -11.26
CA LEU A 35 -8.33 -0.99 -10.54
C LEU A 35 -8.65 -0.27 -9.22
N TYR A 36 -9.86 0.24 -9.09
CA TYR A 36 -10.41 0.78 -7.85
C TYR A 36 -11.35 -0.26 -7.23
N LEU A 37 -10.96 -0.82 -6.09
CA LEU A 37 -11.62 -1.99 -5.49
C LEU A 37 -12.04 -1.70 -4.06
N ASP A 38 -13.31 -1.93 -3.70
CA ASP A 38 -13.75 -2.04 -2.31
C ASP A 38 -13.70 -3.51 -1.86
N THR A 39 -12.79 -3.79 -0.93
CA THR A 39 -12.59 -5.16 -0.43
C THR A 39 -13.69 -5.61 0.56
N LYS A 40 -14.64 -4.73 0.92
CA LYS A 40 -15.78 -5.09 1.80
C LYS A 40 -16.81 -5.90 1.06
N ASP A 41 -17.24 -5.42 -0.12
CA ASP A 41 -18.35 -6.00 -0.91
C ASP A 41 -17.92 -6.52 -2.29
N ASP A 42 -16.62 -6.46 -2.61
CA ASP A 42 -16.04 -6.86 -3.89
C ASP A 42 -16.46 -6.00 -5.08
N SER A 43 -17.10 -4.85 -4.84
CA SER A 43 -17.36 -3.89 -5.90
C SER A 43 -16.03 -3.31 -6.44
N TYR A 44 -15.95 -3.11 -7.74
CA TYR A 44 -14.77 -2.54 -8.37
C TYR A 44 -15.11 -1.71 -9.60
N GLU A 45 -14.20 -0.81 -9.92
CA GLU A 45 -14.22 -0.01 -11.14
C GLU A 45 -12.87 -0.10 -11.84
N LEU A 46 -12.88 -0.27 -13.14
CA LEU A 46 -11.71 -0.16 -14.01
C LEU A 46 -11.68 1.24 -14.61
N ILE A 47 -10.85 2.11 -14.05
CA ILE A 47 -10.73 3.50 -14.45
C ILE A 47 -9.67 3.60 -15.56
N PRO A 48 -10.04 3.97 -16.81
CA PRO A 48 -9.09 4.05 -17.90
C PRO A 48 -8.03 5.12 -17.63
N THR A 49 -6.80 4.88 -18.09
CA THR A 49 -5.76 5.90 -18.11
C THR A 49 -6.18 6.99 -19.11
N SER A 50 -6.24 8.22 -18.65
CA SER A 50 -6.60 9.37 -19.47
C SER A 50 -5.56 9.61 -20.57
N GLU A 51 -5.99 9.97 -21.78
CA GLU A 51 -5.10 10.40 -22.86
C GLU A 51 -4.30 11.67 -22.52
N LYS A 52 -4.77 12.45 -21.55
CA LYS A 52 -4.09 13.65 -21.05
C LYS A 52 -3.01 13.34 -20.02
N MET A 53 -2.96 12.12 -19.53
CA MET A 53 -1.99 11.71 -18.52
C MET A 53 -0.58 11.70 -19.10
N LYS A 54 0.38 12.24 -18.34
CA LYS A 54 1.79 12.16 -18.70
C LYS A 54 2.22 10.69 -18.88
N PRO A 55 3.15 10.40 -19.78
CA PRO A 55 3.74 9.07 -19.86
C PRO A 55 4.33 8.63 -18.53
N TYR A 56 4.14 7.37 -18.18
CA TYR A 56 4.73 6.79 -16.97
C TYR A 56 5.10 5.32 -17.17
N LYS A 57 6.03 4.86 -16.38
CA LYS A 57 6.33 3.43 -16.17
C LYS A 57 6.29 3.11 -14.68
N VAL A 58 6.17 1.83 -14.38
CA VAL A 58 6.25 1.34 -12.99
C VAL A 58 7.67 0.81 -12.78
N ALA A 59 8.38 1.40 -11.83
CA ALA A 59 9.68 0.93 -11.38
C ALA A 59 9.52 0.12 -10.10
N ILE A 60 10.22 -1.02 -10.01
CA ILE A 60 10.32 -1.86 -8.81
C ILE A 60 11.77 -1.86 -8.34
N PHE A 61 11.96 -1.47 -7.10
CA PHE A 61 13.25 -1.45 -6.40
C PHE A 61 13.23 -2.59 -5.37
N PHE A 62 13.82 -3.73 -5.71
CA PHE A 62 13.94 -4.86 -4.78
C PHE A 62 15.08 -4.58 -3.80
N SER A 63 14.77 -4.60 -2.52
CA SER A 63 15.74 -4.24 -1.47
C SER A 63 16.89 -5.24 -1.28
N GLY A 64 16.83 -6.41 -1.89
CA GLY A 64 17.79 -7.50 -1.63
C GLY A 64 17.42 -8.35 -0.42
N LEU A 65 16.29 -8.06 0.24
CA LEU A 65 15.82 -8.79 1.41
C LEU A 65 14.60 -9.66 1.07
N GLU A 66 14.76 -10.96 1.17
CA GLU A 66 13.64 -11.89 1.06
C GLU A 66 12.64 -11.71 2.21
N ARG A 67 11.35 -11.73 1.88
CA ARG A 67 10.30 -11.55 2.88
C ARG A 67 9.72 -12.88 3.34
N SER A 68 9.42 -12.94 4.65
CA SER A 68 8.52 -13.93 5.22
C SER A 68 7.50 -13.19 6.08
N LEU A 69 6.23 -13.16 5.67
CA LEU A 69 5.17 -12.50 6.43
C LEU A 69 4.85 -13.23 7.72
N LYS A 70 5.04 -14.55 7.77
CA LYS A 70 4.76 -15.40 8.94
C LYS A 70 5.52 -14.93 10.19
N ASN A 71 6.74 -14.42 10.04
CA ASN A 71 7.59 -13.95 11.15
C ASN A 71 7.64 -12.42 11.25
N SER A 72 6.74 -11.71 10.57
CA SER A 72 6.65 -10.25 10.61
C SER A 72 5.59 -9.77 11.61
N LYS A 73 5.58 -8.47 11.88
CA LYS A 73 4.52 -7.84 12.67
C LYS A 73 3.19 -7.67 11.91
N TYR A 74 3.02 -8.33 10.76
CA TYR A 74 1.84 -8.14 9.91
C TYR A 74 0.52 -8.48 10.63
N ASN A 75 0.45 -9.67 11.22
CA ASN A 75 -0.75 -10.08 11.96
C ASN A 75 -1.02 -9.15 13.16
N LEU A 76 0.04 -8.71 13.87
CA LEU A 76 -0.11 -7.74 14.95
C LEU A 76 -0.76 -6.43 14.49
N ARG A 77 -0.38 -5.91 13.32
CA ARG A 77 -1.01 -4.69 12.75
C ARG A 77 -2.49 -4.90 12.45
N GLN A 78 -2.86 -6.08 11.96
CA GLN A 78 -4.27 -6.45 11.76
C GLN A 78 -5.05 -6.46 13.08
N ASP A 79 -4.46 -7.03 14.12
CA ASP A 79 -5.10 -7.11 15.42
C ASP A 79 -5.22 -5.74 16.11
N GLU A 80 -4.23 -4.86 15.96
CA GLU A 80 -4.30 -3.46 16.42
C GLU A 80 -5.43 -2.69 15.72
N CYS A 81 -5.64 -2.88 14.41
CA CYS A 81 -6.76 -2.29 13.68
C CYS A 81 -8.12 -2.82 14.16
N LYS A 82 -8.23 -4.14 14.40
CA LYS A 82 -9.46 -4.74 14.97
C LYS A 82 -9.74 -4.22 16.37
N ALA A 83 -8.71 -4.11 17.21
CA ALA A 83 -8.84 -3.58 18.56
C ALA A 83 -9.31 -2.13 18.57
N ALA A 84 -8.78 -1.29 17.66
CA ALA A 84 -9.25 0.08 17.47
C ALA A 84 -10.73 0.12 17.08
N ALA A 85 -11.14 -0.68 16.09
CA ALA A 85 -12.52 -0.74 15.63
C ALA A 85 -13.47 -1.20 16.74
N TYR A 86 -13.11 -2.28 17.43
CA TYR A 86 -13.90 -2.84 18.51
C TYR A 86 -14.09 -1.85 19.67
N ALA A 87 -13.03 -1.15 20.07
CA ALA A 87 -13.10 -0.12 21.09
C ALA A 87 -13.96 1.08 20.68
N LEU A 88 -13.83 1.57 19.44
CA LEU A 88 -14.64 2.68 18.92
C LEU A 88 -16.12 2.34 18.90
N MET A 89 -16.49 1.15 18.42
CA MET A 89 -17.88 0.69 18.44
C MET A 89 -18.42 0.61 19.85
N GLY A 90 -17.65 0.06 20.79
CA GLY A 90 -18.01 0.01 22.21
C GLY A 90 -18.19 1.40 22.84
N TYR A 91 -17.32 2.38 22.53
CA TYR A 91 -17.46 3.75 23.02
C TYR A 91 -18.69 4.47 22.47
N ALA A 92 -19.09 4.15 21.25
CA ALA A 92 -20.27 4.73 20.60
C ALA A 92 -21.58 4.00 20.92
N GLY A 93 -21.53 2.89 21.67
CA GLY A 93 -22.71 2.06 21.93
C GLY A 93 -23.29 1.40 20.68
N MET A 94 -22.44 1.16 19.68
CA MET A 94 -22.84 0.46 18.46
C MET A 94 -22.89 -1.04 18.69
N ASP A 95 -23.80 -1.71 17.97
CA ASP A 95 -23.78 -3.18 17.88
C ASP A 95 -22.53 -3.64 17.12
N TYR A 96 -21.88 -4.67 17.61
CA TYR A 96 -20.69 -5.25 17.00
C TYR A 96 -20.72 -6.78 17.04
N ASP A 97 -20.10 -7.38 16.03
CA ASP A 97 -19.90 -8.83 15.95
C ASP A 97 -18.70 -9.28 16.79
N THR A 98 -18.20 -10.46 16.54
CA THR A 98 -16.98 -10.96 17.18
C THR A 98 -15.77 -10.10 16.86
N PHE A 99 -14.79 -10.07 17.75
CA PHE A 99 -13.51 -9.37 17.51
C PHE A 99 -12.86 -9.77 16.18
N ALA A 100 -12.97 -11.05 15.80
CA ALA A 100 -12.40 -11.54 14.55
C ALA A 100 -13.01 -10.90 13.30
N ASN A 101 -14.31 -10.57 13.36
CA ASN A 101 -15.07 -10.00 12.22
C ASN A 101 -15.11 -8.47 12.22
N THR A 102 -14.77 -7.82 13.34
CA THR A 102 -14.79 -6.35 13.45
C THR A 102 -13.70 -5.71 12.61
N ARG A 103 -14.03 -4.66 11.88
CA ARG A 103 -13.14 -3.91 10.98
C ARG A 103 -13.33 -2.41 11.15
N LEU A 104 -12.29 -1.61 10.95
CA LEU A 104 -12.40 -0.14 10.88
C LEU A 104 -13.35 0.33 9.77
N ARG A 105 -13.53 -0.48 8.71
CA ARG A 105 -14.50 -0.21 7.63
C ARG A 105 -15.96 -0.21 8.09
N ASP A 106 -16.24 -0.79 9.25
CA ASP A 106 -17.59 -0.85 9.83
C ASP A 106 -17.85 0.30 10.82
N VAL A 107 -16.83 1.08 11.14
CA VAL A 107 -16.90 2.24 12.04
C VAL A 107 -17.02 3.53 11.21
N PRO A 108 -18.10 4.32 11.35
CA PRO A 108 -18.21 5.62 10.69
C PRO A 108 -17.09 6.57 11.09
N PHE A 109 -16.67 7.43 10.14
CA PHE A 109 -15.59 8.39 10.39
C PHE A 109 -15.91 9.34 11.55
N GLU A 110 -17.18 9.74 11.69
CA GLU A 110 -17.67 10.61 12.75
C GLU A 110 -17.49 9.97 14.15
N VAL A 111 -17.66 8.66 14.24
CA VAL A 111 -17.41 7.88 15.47
C VAL A 111 -15.92 7.87 15.79
N PHE A 112 -15.07 7.66 14.80
CA PHE A 112 -13.63 7.76 14.99
C PHE A 112 -13.23 9.15 15.48
N GLU A 113 -13.66 10.22 14.82
CA GLU A 113 -13.35 11.60 15.22
C GLU A 113 -13.84 11.93 16.64
N ALA A 114 -15.02 11.44 17.03
CA ALA A 114 -15.56 11.68 18.35
C ALA A 114 -14.80 10.96 19.48
N TYR A 115 -14.22 9.81 19.20
CA TYR A 115 -13.66 8.93 20.23
C TYR A 115 -12.17 8.61 20.09
N LYS A 116 -11.48 9.09 19.04
CA LYS A 116 -10.07 8.77 18.75
C LYS A 116 -9.11 9.05 19.92
N GLU A 117 -9.36 10.11 20.70
CA GLU A 117 -8.52 10.47 21.84
C GLU A 117 -8.67 9.52 23.03
N ARG A 118 -9.68 8.65 23.03
CA ARG A 118 -9.88 7.59 24.03
C ARG A 118 -9.15 6.31 23.69
N LEU A 119 -8.69 6.16 22.45
CA LEU A 119 -7.92 5.00 22.03
C LEU A 119 -6.51 5.04 22.60
N PRO A 120 -5.93 3.89 22.94
CA PRO A 120 -4.49 3.76 23.13
C PRO A 120 -3.75 4.31 21.89
N GLU A 121 -2.61 4.99 22.11
CA GLU A 121 -1.88 5.68 21.04
C GLU A 121 -1.62 4.81 19.81
N LEU A 122 -1.17 3.56 20.00
CA LEU A 122 -0.91 2.66 18.87
C LEU A 122 -2.18 2.37 18.07
N TRP A 123 -3.30 2.11 18.72
CA TRP A 123 -4.56 1.82 18.03
C TRP A 123 -5.11 3.05 17.32
N ARG A 124 -4.98 4.22 17.93
CA ARG A 124 -5.32 5.50 17.29
C ARG A 124 -4.53 5.70 16.00
N ARG A 125 -3.21 5.52 16.03
CA ARG A 125 -2.34 5.66 14.85
C ARG A 125 -2.71 4.68 13.72
N ARG A 126 -3.14 3.44 14.04
CA ARG A 126 -3.63 2.48 13.02
C ARG A 126 -4.96 2.95 12.42
N ALA A 127 -5.86 3.47 13.24
CA ALA A 127 -7.12 4.02 12.76
C ALA A 127 -6.89 5.29 11.90
N GLU A 128 -6.03 6.22 12.32
CA GLU A 128 -5.62 7.38 11.54
C GLU A 128 -5.05 6.99 10.18
N HIS A 129 -4.19 5.98 10.15
CA HIS A 129 -3.68 5.43 8.89
C HIS A 129 -4.82 4.92 8.02
N TYR A 130 -5.72 4.10 8.54
CA TYR A 130 -6.84 3.54 7.81
C TYR A 130 -7.71 4.63 7.17
N TYR A 131 -8.20 5.60 7.96
CA TYR A 131 -9.09 6.64 7.45
C TYR A 131 -8.39 7.58 6.46
N SER A 132 -7.13 7.90 6.71
CA SER A 132 -6.36 8.69 5.75
C SER A 132 -6.08 7.94 4.44
N GLU A 133 -5.84 6.62 4.48
CA GLU A 133 -5.69 5.80 3.27
C GLU A 133 -6.99 5.69 2.49
N PHE A 134 -8.12 5.54 3.19
CA PHE A 134 -9.45 5.50 2.56
C PHE A 134 -9.70 6.78 1.74
N THR A 135 -9.52 7.93 2.36
CA THR A 135 -9.65 9.24 1.69
C THR A 135 -8.65 9.41 0.55
N ARG A 136 -7.40 8.95 0.71
CA ARG A 136 -6.39 8.97 -0.36
C ARG A 136 -6.77 8.10 -1.55
N ALA A 137 -7.36 6.93 -1.30
CA ALA A 137 -7.81 6.05 -2.37
C ALA A 137 -8.92 6.69 -3.21
N GLU A 138 -9.93 7.30 -2.57
CA GLU A 138 -11.01 8.02 -3.24
C GLU A 138 -10.47 9.19 -4.09
N LYS A 139 -9.67 10.05 -3.46
CA LYS A 139 -9.05 11.19 -4.14
C LYS A 139 -8.10 10.77 -5.26
N GLY A 140 -7.38 9.67 -5.07
CA GLY A 140 -6.50 9.08 -6.08
C GLY A 140 -7.27 8.64 -7.32
N ALA A 141 -8.41 7.97 -7.14
CA ALA A 141 -9.29 7.59 -8.25
C ALA A 141 -9.79 8.81 -9.03
N GLU A 142 -10.12 9.92 -8.34
CA GLU A 142 -10.52 11.17 -8.99
C GLU A 142 -9.38 11.80 -9.80
N LEU A 143 -8.17 11.88 -9.24
CA LEU A 143 -7.00 12.44 -9.91
C LEU A 143 -6.64 11.61 -11.14
N TRP A 144 -6.73 10.28 -11.05
CA TRP A 144 -6.51 9.38 -12.18
C TRP A 144 -7.50 9.64 -13.32
N ARG A 145 -8.80 9.78 -13.02
CA ARG A 145 -9.83 10.13 -14.02
C ARG A 145 -9.54 11.47 -14.71
N LYS A 146 -8.97 12.44 -13.99
CA LYS A 146 -8.57 13.75 -14.52
C LYS A 146 -7.28 13.70 -15.35
N GLY A 147 -6.50 12.62 -15.26
CA GLY A 147 -5.18 12.49 -15.87
C GLY A 147 -4.09 13.25 -15.13
N ASP A 148 -4.31 13.56 -13.84
CA ASP A 148 -3.34 14.24 -12.99
C ASP A 148 -2.41 13.20 -12.32
N LEU A 149 -1.38 12.80 -13.07
CA LEU A 149 -0.39 11.83 -12.59
C LEU A 149 0.46 12.37 -11.44
N GLU A 150 0.81 13.65 -11.46
CA GLU A 150 1.63 14.24 -10.40
C GLU A 150 0.87 14.31 -9.08
N GLY A 151 -0.39 14.77 -9.11
CA GLY A 151 -1.25 14.76 -7.94
C GLY A 151 -1.50 13.36 -7.42
N TYR A 152 -1.73 12.37 -8.30
CA TYR A 152 -1.84 10.96 -7.91
C TYR A 152 -0.54 10.45 -7.28
N GLY A 153 0.61 10.75 -7.89
CA GLY A 153 1.93 10.36 -7.38
C GLY A 153 2.21 10.93 -5.99
N GLN A 154 1.85 12.18 -5.74
CA GLN A 154 1.96 12.80 -4.42
C GLN A 154 1.16 12.03 -3.36
N LEU A 155 -0.07 11.60 -3.69
CA LEU A 155 -0.86 10.75 -2.77
C LEU A 155 -0.19 9.39 -2.53
N VAL A 156 0.51 8.82 -3.51
CA VAL A 156 1.28 7.58 -3.34
C VAL A 156 2.44 7.80 -2.36
N PHE A 157 3.17 8.92 -2.43
CA PHE A 157 4.19 9.27 -1.44
C PHE A 157 3.60 9.48 -0.05
N GLU A 158 2.49 10.19 0.07
CA GLU A 158 1.79 10.37 1.36
C GLU A 158 1.36 9.04 1.97
N SER A 159 0.88 8.11 1.15
CA SER A 159 0.55 6.74 1.57
C SER A 159 1.79 5.99 2.08
N GLY A 160 2.93 6.10 1.37
CA GLY A 160 4.21 5.55 1.82
C GLY A 160 4.63 6.11 3.18
N LYS A 161 4.56 7.43 3.34
CA LYS A 161 4.86 8.11 4.61
C LYS A 161 3.95 7.64 5.74
N SER A 162 2.64 7.54 5.50
CA SER A 162 1.66 7.04 6.48
C SER A 162 1.93 5.58 6.85
N SER A 163 2.32 4.75 5.89
CA SER A 163 2.72 3.36 6.13
C SER A 163 3.94 3.26 7.05
N ILE A 164 4.93 4.15 6.90
CA ILE A 164 6.13 4.18 7.73
C ILE A 164 5.83 4.66 9.15
N TYR A 165 5.16 5.80 9.29
CA TYR A 165 5.07 6.52 10.56
C TYR A 165 3.79 6.26 11.34
N SER A 166 2.66 5.99 10.68
CA SER A 166 1.37 5.73 11.34
C SER A 166 1.06 4.24 11.44
N TYR A 167 1.28 3.47 10.37
CA TYR A 167 1.08 2.02 10.39
C TYR A 167 2.30 1.28 10.95
N GLU A 168 3.48 1.91 10.93
CA GLU A 168 4.75 1.36 11.42
C GLU A 168 5.13 0.04 10.76
N CYS A 169 5.01 -0.04 9.47
CA CYS A 169 5.65 -1.05 8.66
C CYS A 169 6.93 -0.51 8.01
N GLY A 170 7.68 -1.39 7.37
CA GLY A 170 8.98 -1.06 6.81
C GLY A 170 10.13 -1.59 7.67
N CYS A 171 11.21 -1.97 7.02
CA CYS A 171 12.55 -2.12 7.59
C CYS A 171 13.40 -0.92 7.18
N ASP A 172 14.59 -0.81 7.73
CA ASP A 172 15.45 0.36 7.47
C ASP A 172 15.81 0.48 5.99
N GLU A 173 15.99 -0.65 5.31
CA GLU A 173 16.27 -0.70 3.88
C GLU A 173 15.11 -0.16 3.03
N LEU A 174 13.88 -0.56 3.32
CA LEU A 174 12.70 -0.05 2.59
C LEU A 174 12.42 1.43 2.89
N LYS A 175 12.62 1.86 4.13
CA LYS A 175 12.51 3.28 4.50
C LYS A 175 13.53 4.12 3.75
N LYS A 176 14.77 3.62 3.66
CA LYS A 176 15.82 4.31 2.90
C LYS A 176 15.51 4.39 1.41
N LEU A 177 15.01 3.31 0.80
CA LEU A 177 14.53 3.35 -0.59
C LEU A 177 13.42 4.40 -0.77
N TYR A 178 12.45 4.44 0.16
CA TYR A 178 11.40 5.45 0.13
C TYR A 178 11.95 6.88 0.19
N GLU A 179 12.90 7.16 1.08
CA GLU A 179 13.55 8.48 1.21
C GLU A 179 14.26 8.87 -0.08
N ILE A 180 15.05 7.96 -0.66
CA ILE A 180 15.75 8.19 -1.91
C ILE A 180 14.77 8.45 -3.06
N MET A 181 13.71 7.66 -3.17
CA MET A 181 12.67 7.86 -4.18
C MET A 181 12.02 9.23 -4.06
N ALA A 182 11.72 9.67 -2.84
CA ALA A 182 11.09 10.98 -2.58
C ALA A 182 11.99 12.17 -2.92
N ASP A 183 13.32 11.98 -2.91
CA ASP A 183 14.34 12.98 -3.29
C ASP A 183 14.86 12.81 -4.74
N THR A 184 14.25 11.97 -5.54
CA THR A 184 14.73 11.69 -6.89
C THR A 184 13.81 12.33 -7.93
N ASP A 185 14.37 13.24 -8.72
CA ASP A 185 13.65 13.86 -9.83
C ASP A 185 13.21 12.83 -10.89
N GLY A 186 12.02 13.00 -11.44
CA GLY A 186 11.42 12.06 -12.37
C GLY A 186 10.61 10.94 -11.71
N ILE A 187 10.60 10.84 -10.38
CA ILE A 187 9.68 9.95 -9.67
C ILE A 187 8.43 10.74 -9.27
N TYR A 188 7.30 10.40 -9.87
CA TYR A 188 6.00 11.04 -9.59
C TYR A 188 5.44 10.62 -8.23
N GLY A 189 5.67 9.37 -7.81
CA GLY A 189 5.20 8.82 -6.55
C GLY A 189 5.78 7.45 -6.27
N GLY A 190 5.99 7.12 -5.00
CA GLY A 190 6.58 5.85 -4.60
C GLY A 190 6.20 5.42 -3.18
N ARG A 191 6.14 4.11 -2.96
CA ARG A 191 5.83 3.50 -1.67
C ARG A 191 6.30 2.05 -1.61
N PHE A 192 6.12 1.41 -0.45
CA PHE A 192 6.30 -0.04 -0.33
C PHE A 192 5.33 -0.80 -1.22
N SER A 193 5.76 -1.89 -1.80
CA SER A 193 4.90 -2.87 -2.45
C SER A 193 4.45 -3.91 -1.45
N GLY A 194 3.14 -4.11 -1.33
CA GLY A 194 2.53 -5.04 -0.38
C GLY A 194 2.66 -4.60 1.09
N ALA A 195 2.88 -5.56 2.00
CA ALA A 195 2.88 -5.36 3.45
C ALA A 195 4.04 -4.52 4.01
N GLY A 196 5.09 -4.27 3.24
CA GLY A 196 6.15 -3.34 3.59
C GLY A 196 7.13 -3.78 4.68
N PHE A 197 7.16 -5.05 5.08
CA PHE A 197 8.13 -5.49 6.10
C PHE A 197 9.49 -5.91 5.54
N LYS A 198 9.56 -6.28 4.27
CA LYS A 198 10.74 -6.54 3.42
C LYS A 198 10.28 -6.57 1.97
N GLY A 199 11.15 -6.91 1.04
CA GLY A 199 10.82 -7.05 -0.38
C GLY A 199 11.15 -5.79 -1.15
N CYS A 200 10.19 -5.11 -1.74
CA CYS A 200 10.43 -4.01 -2.66
C CYS A 200 9.63 -2.75 -2.36
N CYS A 201 10.12 -1.65 -2.92
CA CYS A 201 9.34 -0.44 -3.17
C CYS A 201 8.92 -0.41 -4.63
N MET A 202 7.82 0.28 -4.92
CA MET A 202 7.37 0.60 -6.27
C MET A 202 7.27 2.10 -6.46
N ALA A 203 7.49 2.56 -7.68
CA ALA A 203 7.33 3.96 -8.05
C ALA A 203 6.70 4.12 -9.43
N LEU A 204 5.97 5.23 -9.61
CA LEU A 204 5.58 5.74 -10.91
C LEU A 204 6.64 6.72 -11.37
N ILE A 205 7.25 6.49 -12.51
CA ILE A 205 8.40 7.26 -12.97
C ILE A 205 8.20 7.81 -14.36
N ASP A 206 8.90 8.90 -14.65
CA ASP A 206 9.08 9.45 -15.99
C ASP A 206 9.90 8.44 -16.84
N PRO A 207 9.36 7.94 -17.96
CA PRO A 207 10.08 7.00 -18.81
C PRO A 207 11.41 7.54 -19.36
N ASP A 208 11.49 8.85 -19.61
CA ASP A 208 12.67 9.50 -20.19
C ASP A 208 13.80 9.67 -19.17
N LYS A 209 13.52 9.52 -17.87
CA LYS A 209 14.49 9.61 -16.78
C LYS A 209 14.81 8.26 -16.15
N ALA A 210 14.36 7.15 -16.73
CA ALA A 210 14.46 5.83 -16.11
C ALA A 210 15.91 5.42 -15.79
N GLU A 211 16.87 5.70 -16.70
CA GLU A 211 18.30 5.37 -16.50
C GLU A 211 18.94 6.22 -15.38
N ASP A 212 18.63 7.52 -15.33
CA ASP A 212 19.13 8.41 -14.29
C ASP A 212 18.58 8.05 -12.92
N ILE A 213 17.28 7.69 -12.85
CA ILE A 213 16.61 7.22 -11.64
C ILE A 213 17.26 5.94 -11.14
N GLU A 214 17.46 4.94 -12.02
CA GLU A 214 18.12 3.69 -11.67
C GLU A 214 19.52 3.95 -11.12
N ALA A 215 20.31 4.75 -11.81
CA ALA A 215 21.67 5.07 -11.42
C ALA A 215 21.73 5.76 -10.05
N LYS A 216 20.91 6.81 -9.84
CA LYS A 216 20.87 7.54 -8.56
C LYS A 216 20.41 6.66 -7.42
N VAL A 217 19.26 5.98 -7.56
CA VAL A 217 18.68 5.16 -6.48
C VAL A 217 19.63 4.01 -6.12
N THR A 218 20.20 3.33 -7.11
CA THR A 218 21.18 2.25 -6.89
C THR A 218 22.40 2.74 -6.13
N ALA A 219 23.00 3.85 -6.58
CA ALA A 219 24.21 4.38 -5.95
C ALA A 219 23.97 4.79 -4.50
N GLU A 220 22.90 5.54 -4.22
CA GLU A 220 22.59 6.00 -2.86
C GLU A 220 22.17 4.85 -1.94
N TYR A 221 21.42 3.89 -2.46
CA TYR A 221 20.97 2.72 -1.69
C TYR A 221 22.14 1.81 -1.31
N LEU A 222 22.99 1.45 -2.27
CA LEU A 222 24.16 0.59 -1.99
C LEU A 222 25.23 1.31 -1.17
N LYS A 223 25.31 2.63 -1.25
CA LYS A 223 26.14 3.42 -0.31
C LYS A 223 25.64 3.28 1.13
N ALA A 224 24.33 3.25 1.35
CA ALA A 224 23.75 3.06 2.69
C ALA A 224 23.83 1.59 3.16
N PHE A 225 23.70 0.63 2.25
CA PHE A 225 23.68 -0.81 2.54
C PHE A 225 24.65 -1.60 1.62
N PRO A 226 25.97 -1.47 1.78
CA PRO A 226 26.93 -2.14 0.89
C PRO A 226 26.83 -3.67 0.89
N ALA A 227 26.35 -4.26 1.97
CA ALA A 227 26.15 -5.72 2.09
C ALA A 227 25.05 -6.28 1.18
N LEU A 228 24.27 -5.42 0.55
CA LEU A 228 23.20 -5.78 -0.38
C LEU A 228 23.62 -5.67 -1.84
N GLU A 229 24.88 -5.34 -2.12
CA GLU A 229 25.45 -5.42 -3.47
C GLU A 229 25.29 -6.85 -4.03
N GLY A 230 24.82 -6.96 -5.28
CA GLY A 230 24.50 -8.22 -5.91
C GLY A 230 23.17 -8.88 -5.47
N LYS A 231 22.47 -8.30 -4.48
CA LYS A 231 21.13 -8.75 -4.03
C LYS A 231 20.04 -7.74 -4.39
N TYR A 232 20.37 -6.45 -4.33
CA TYR A 232 19.47 -5.39 -4.79
C TYR A 232 19.27 -5.50 -6.30
N SER A 233 18.06 -5.17 -6.77
CA SER A 233 17.79 -5.07 -8.21
C SER A 233 16.72 -4.03 -8.52
N PHE A 234 16.84 -3.45 -9.72
CA PHE A 234 15.86 -2.55 -10.32
C PHE A 234 15.15 -3.25 -11.48
N HIS A 235 13.86 -3.06 -11.58
CA HIS A 235 13.04 -3.61 -12.65
C HIS A 235 12.08 -2.56 -13.18
N LEU A 236 12.05 -2.39 -14.50
CA LEU A 236 11.13 -1.51 -15.17
C LEU A 236 9.98 -2.32 -15.76
N CYS A 237 8.77 -2.04 -15.29
CA CYS A 237 7.58 -2.77 -15.67
C CYS A 237 6.67 -1.93 -16.57
N VAL A 238 6.04 -2.60 -17.53
CA VAL A 238 4.99 -2.01 -18.37
C VAL A 238 3.67 -2.68 -17.99
N PRO A 239 2.60 -1.90 -17.75
CA PRO A 239 1.29 -2.47 -17.47
C PRO A 239 0.86 -3.47 -18.55
N SER A 240 0.47 -4.66 -18.13
CA SER A 240 0.02 -5.74 -19.02
C SER A 240 -1.46 -6.07 -18.77
N GLN A 241 -2.03 -6.90 -19.64
CA GLN A 241 -3.35 -7.49 -19.47
C GLN A 241 -3.28 -8.57 -18.38
N SER A 242 -4.33 -8.69 -17.56
CA SER A 242 -4.53 -9.88 -16.71
C SER A 242 -4.78 -11.14 -17.55
N PHE A 243 -4.61 -12.28 -16.94
CA PHE A 243 -4.88 -13.58 -17.57
C PHE A 243 -6.36 -13.81 -17.85
#